data_c5b3c35fd9c73ab7f52025001686288d
#
_entry.id   c5b3c35fd9c73ab7f52025001686288d
#
_cell.length_a   1.000
_cell.length_b   1.000
_cell.length_c   1.000
_cell.angle_alpha   90.00
_cell.angle_beta   90.00
_cell.angle_gamma   90.00
#
_symmetry.space_group_name_H-M   'P 1'
#
loop_
_entity.id
_entity.type
_entity.pdbx_description
1 polymer ?
#
loop_
_entity_poly.entity_id
_entity_poly.type
_entity_poly.pdbx_seq_one_letter_code
_entity_poly.pdbx_strand_id
1 'polypeptide(L)'
;PLSAFIIQRYTTRQVFLTGIIIFFLGTLLGGFSPNFTTLLIARIIQALGSGIMMPLMMTTILDIFEPHERGKYMGMFGLVIGLAPAIGPTLSGYLVEYINWRALFYVVAPISAVTFILALIFIKNVGVKVKAPIDILSIILSILGFGGMLYGVSSISQKGWNDPVVLSTIILGIIFVVLFIWRQERLETPLLSFKVFKNSQFTVGIAIMAVTMISMIGSETVLPMFVQNVLQRTPVDSGLILLPGAIVMAIMSIISGRLYETFGARVLSMIGMLIVTITTSYFVVMDEHTSTIVLATIYAIRMIGIALGLMPVMTHTMNQLTPELNAHGSSMTNTIQQVAGSIGTAGLVTILSVASQHFKPTPSDYQGMAKTEMMKHIQTDAMIHGYHSGFLFAVIITVVSLLLTFLLKRKKDLNEESH
;
A
#
# COMPACT_ATOMS: atom_id res chain seq x y z
N PRO A 1 -10.62 0.38 -10.08
CA PRO A 1 -10.96 0.10 -11.50
C PRO A 1 -11.73 1.24 -12.19
N LEU A 2 -12.65 1.90 -11.47
CA LEU A 2 -13.48 2.99 -12.01
C LEU A 2 -12.67 4.25 -12.35
N SER A 3 -11.54 4.46 -11.69
CA SER A 3 -10.71 5.65 -11.89
C SER A 3 -10.17 5.79 -13.32
N ALA A 4 -9.83 4.68 -13.99
CA ALA A 4 -9.37 4.72 -15.39
C ALA A 4 -10.42 5.35 -16.30
N PHE A 5 -11.67 4.92 -16.18
CA PHE A 5 -12.79 5.46 -16.94
C PHE A 5 -13.02 6.95 -16.65
N ILE A 6 -13.02 7.34 -15.39
CA ILE A 6 -13.23 8.73 -14.97
C ILE A 6 -12.12 9.63 -15.51
N ILE A 7 -10.85 9.20 -15.43
CA ILE A 7 -9.68 9.95 -15.92
C ILE A 7 -9.74 10.13 -17.44
N GLN A 8 -10.18 9.13 -18.19
CA GLN A 8 -10.29 9.23 -19.65
C GLN A 8 -11.47 10.08 -20.11
N ARG A 9 -12.58 10.08 -19.37
CA ARG A 9 -13.81 10.78 -19.77
C ARG A 9 -13.83 12.25 -19.40
N TYR A 10 -13.32 12.63 -18.24
CA TYR A 10 -13.38 13.97 -17.70
C TYR A 10 -12.02 14.67 -17.74
N THR A 11 -12.00 16.01 -17.64
CA THR A 11 -10.75 16.75 -17.62
C THR A 11 -9.97 16.49 -16.35
N THR A 12 -8.64 16.52 -16.40
CA THR A 12 -7.76 16.43 -15.24
C THR A 12 -8.21 17.36 -14.12
N ARG A 13 -8.52 18.62 -14.48
CA ARG A 13 -9.03 19.62 -13.53
C ARG A 13 -10.36 19.22 -12.92
N GLN A 14 -11.34 18.77 -13.72
CA GLN A 14 -12.63 18.32 -13.21
C GLN A 14 -12.48 17.14 -12.26
N VAL A 15 -11.71 16.13 -12.65
CA VAL A 15 -11.50 14.92 -11.83
C VAL A 15 -10.85 15.27 -10.50
N PHE A 16 -9.80 16.11 -10.53
CA PHE A 16 -9.10 16.52 -9.31
C PHE A 16 -10.00 17.34 -8.38
N LEU A 17 -10.66 18.38 -8.91
CA LEU A 17 -11.53 19.23 -8.10
C LEU A 17 -12.71 18.47 -7.50
N THR A 18 -13.34 17.57 -8.27
CA THR A 18 -14.42 16.71 -7.76
C THR A 18 -13.90 15.77 -6.68
N GLY A 19 -12.75 15.13 -6.90
CA GLY A 19 -12.14 14.23 -5.93
C GLY A 19 -11.81 14.91 -4.60
N ILE A 20 -11.18 16.12 -4.64
CA ILE A 20 -10.82 16.84 -3.42
C ILE A 20 -12.05 17.41 -2.69
N ILE A 21 -13.10 17.82 -3.40
CA ILE A 21 -14.36 18.23 -2.78
C ILE A 21 -15.03 17.06 -2.07
N ILE A 22 -15.14 15.90 -2.71
CA ILE A 22 -15.72 14.69 -2.11
C ILE A 22 -14.91 14.30 -0.87
N PHE A 23 -13.58 14.31 -0.96
CA PHE A 23 -12.69 14.03 0.17
C PHE A 23 -12.89 15.04 1.32
N PHE A 24 -12.97 16.32 1.02
CA PHE A 24 -13.19 17.40 1.99
C PHE A 24 -14.54 17.24 2.70
N LEU A 25 -15.63 17.02 1.95
CA LEU A 25 -16.96 16.79 2.52
C LEU A 25 -17.00 15.56 3.43
N GLY A 26 -16.37 14.46 3.00
CA GLY A 26 -16.20 13.27 3.85
C GLY A 26 -15.40 13.58 5.11
N THR A 27 -14.35 14.40 5.01
CA THR A 27 -13.54 14.82 6.16
C THR A 27 -14.35 15.66 7.14
N LEU A 28 -15.14 16.62 6.68
CA LEU A 28 -16.04 17.40 7.52
C LEU A 28 -17.07 16.51 8.22
N LEU A 29 -17.74 15.63 7.47
CA LEU A 29 -18.73 14.71 8.03
C LEU A 29 -18.10 13.80 9.11
N GLY A 30 -16.84 13.36 8.91
CA GLY A 30 -16.10 12.57 9.89
C GLY A 30 -15.80 13.35 11.18
N GLY A 31 -15.38 14.62 11.06
CA GLY A 31 -15.10 15.50 12.20
C GLY A 31 -16.35 15.81 13.04
N PHE A 32 -17.51 15.91 12.42
CA PHE A 32 -18.79 16.18 13.08
C PHE A 32 -19.62 14.92 13.36
N SER A 33 -19.09 13.72 13.14
CA SER A 33 -19.85 12.48 13.29
C SER A 33 -20.32 12.24 14.72
N PRO A 34 -21.65 12.09 14.97
CA PRO A 34 -22.19 11.82 16.31
C PRO A 34 -22.12 10.34 16.70
N ASN A 35 -22.01 9.43 15.73
CA ASN A 35 -22.02 7.99 15.94
C ASN A 35 -21.16 7.25 14.91
N PHE A 36 -20.97 5.95 15.14
CA PHE A 36 -20.14 5.10 14.27
C PHE A 36 -20.67 4.99 12.84
N THR A 37 -21.97 4.94 12.64
CA THR A 37 -22.57 4.84 11.29
C THR A 37 -22.26 6.08 10.45
N THR A 38 -22.40 7.28 11.03
CA THR A 38 -22.03 8.52 10.35
C THR A 38 -20.53 8.56 10.04
N LEU A 39 -19.69 8.10 10.98
CA LEU A 39 -18.26 8.02 10.77
C LEU A 39 -17.93 7.05 9.60
N LEU A 40 -18.58 5.89 9.54
CA LEU A 40 -18.41 4.93 8.46
C LEU A 40 -18.77 5.53 7.10
N ILE A 41 -19.91 6.21 7.01
CA ILE A 41 -20.34 6.92 5.79
C ILE A 41 -19.31 7.99 5.40
N ALA A 42 -18.83 8.77 6.36
CA ALA A 42 -17.81 9.78 6.14
C ALA A 42 -16.52 9.17 5.55
N ARG A 43 -16.08 8.02 6.06
CA ARG A 43 -14.90 7.29 5.56
C ARG A 43 -15.11 6.73 4.15
N ILE A 44 -16.32 6.27 3.83
CA ILE A 44 -16.67 5.85 2.45
C ILE A 44 -16.57 7.05 1.50
N ILE A 45 -17.12 8.20 1.88
CA ILE A 45 -17.05 9.42 1.06
C ILE A 45 -15.58 9.88 0.89
N GLN A 46 -14.78 9.88 1.95
CA GLN A 46 -13.35 10.19 1.86
C GLN A 46 -12.63 9.23 0.89
N ALA A 47 -12.91 7.92 1.00
CA ALA A 47 -12.27 6.91 0.15
C ALA A 47 -12.65 7.07 -1.33
N LEU A 48 -13.89 7.45 -1.65
CA LEU A 48 -14.32 7.77 -3.02
C LEU A 48 -13.53 8.95 -3.60
N GLY A 49 -13.26 9.98 -2.81
CA GLY A 49 -12.45 11.12 -3.23
C GLY A 49 -10.99 10.78 -3.43
N SER A 50 -10.37 10.13 -2.44
CA SER A 50 -8.93 9.80 -2.47
C SER A 50 -8.58 8.71 -3.49
N GLY A 51 -9.48 7.74 -3.72
CA GLY A 51 -9.22 6.60 -4.60
C GLY A 51 -9.00 6.96 -6.07
N ILE A 52 -9.43 8.15 -6.50
CA ILE A 52 -9.22 8.64 -7.87
C ILE A 52 -7.91 9.43 -7.96
N MET A 53 -7.44 10.05 -6.88
CA MET A 53 -6.31 10.98 -6.90
C MET A 53 -4.98 10.31 -7.23
N MET A 54 -4.72 9.12 -6.67
CA MET A 54 -3.47 8.39 -6.93
C MET A 54 -3.31 7.99 -8.41
N PRO A 55 -4.29 7.31 -9.05
CA PRO A 55 -4.21 7.01 -10.47
C PRO A 55 -4.17 8.27 -11.35
N LEU A 56 -4.91 9.33 -10.97
CA LEU A 56 -4.90 10.59 -11.70
C LEU A 56 -3.50 11.23 -11.70
N MET A 57 -2.86 11.31 -10.54
CA MET A 57 -1.52 11.90 -10.40
C MET A 57 -0.51 11.11 -11.24
N MET A 58 -0.56 9.79 -11.15
CA MET A 58 0.31 8.90 -11.91
C MET A 58 0.11 9.05 -13.43
N THR A 59 -1.15 9.03 -13.90
CA THR A 59 -1.48 9.24 -15.31
C THR A 59 -1.03 10.63 -15.79
N THR A 60 -1.24 11.66 -14.97
CA THR A 60 -0.83 13.03 -15.30
C THR A 60 0.69 13.14 -15.49
N ILE A 61 1.49 12.47 -14.66
CA ILE A 61 2.95 12.41 -14.81
C ILE A 61 3.31 11.74 -16.16
N LEU A 62 2.65 10.63 -16.49
CA LEU A 62 2.89 9.91 -17.73
C LEU A 62 2.50 10.70 -19.00
N ASP A 63 1.47 11.56 -18.88
CA ASP A 63 0.96 12.36 -20.01
C ASP A 63 1.76 13.66 -20.23
N ILE A 64 2.42 14.19 -19.19
CA ILE A 64 3.16 15.46 -19.26
C ILE A 64 4.64 15.23 -19.59
N PHE A 65 5.25 14.21 -18.98
CA PHE A 65 6.70 14.03 -19.04
C PHE A 65 7.11 12.92 -20.00
N GLU A 66 8.21 13.15 -20.71
CA GLU A 66 8.80 12.15 -21.59
C GLU A 66 9.38 10.97 -20.80
N PRO A 67 9.47 9.77 -21.40
CA PRO A 67 9.91 8.55 -20.71
C PRO A 67 11.24 8.69 -19.94
N HIS A 68 12.18 9.50 -20.45
CA HIS A 68 13.48 9.73 -19.82
C HIS A 68 13.41 10.64 -18.58
N GLU A 69 12.37 11.47 -18.42
CA GLU A 69 12.19 12.34 -17.27
C GLU A 69 11.30 11.73 -16.20
N ARG A 70 10.49 10.73 -16.55
CA ARG A 70 9.49 10.12 -15.65
C ARG A 70 10.08 9.60 -14.36
N GLY A 71 11.32 9.07 -14.40
CA GLY A 71 12.02 8.57 -13.23
C GLY A 71 12.13 9.62 -12.11
N LYS A 72 12.52 10.85 -12.45
CA LYS A 72 12.61 11.97 -11.53
C LYS A 72 11.25 12.32 -10.88
N TYR A 73 10.19 12.44 -11.69
CA TYR A 73 8.86 12.85 -11.19
C TYR A 73 8.14 11.72 -10.47
N MET A 74 8.35 10.46 -10.88
CA MET A 74 7.90 9.29 -10.10
C MET A 74 8.62 9.19 -8.75
N GLY A 75 9.90 9.57 -8.68
CA GLY A 75 10.61 9.69 -7.41
C GLY A 75 10.01 10.75 -6.49
N MET A 76 9.57 11.91 -7.03
CA MET A 76 8.85 12.93 -6.27
C MET A 76 7.48 12.44 -5.80
N PHE A 77 6.76 11.68 -6.63
CA PHE A 77 5.53 10.99 -6.24
C PHE A 77 5.78 10.00 -5.08
N GLY A 78 6.87 9.23 -5.18
CA GLY A 78 7.31 8.31 -4.13
C GLY A 78 7.67 9.00 -2.81
N LEU A 79 8.19 10.24 -2.86
CA LEU A 79 8.40 11.07 -1.65
C LEU A 79 7.09 11.27 -0.89
N VAL A 80 6.01 11.65 -1.59
CA VAL A 80 4.71 11.89 -0.98
C VAL A 80 4.15 10.60 -0.36
N ILE A 81 4.24 9.46 -1.10
CA ILE A 81 3.80 8.15 -0.61
C ILE A 81 4.63 7.72 0.61
N GLY A 82 5.95 7.97 0.59
CA GLY A 82 6.84 7.58 1.68
C GLY A 82 6.67 8.39 2.96
N LEU A 83 6.29 9.67 2.86
CA LEU A 83 6.03 10.52 4.03
C LEU A 83 4.72 10.21 4.74
N ALA A 84 3.70 9.74 4.02
CA ALA A 84 2.38 9.50 4.59
C ALA A 84 2.37 8.46 5.73
N PRO A 85 3.01 7.28 5.59
CA PRO A 85 3.12 6.30 6.67
C PRO A 85 3.93 6.77 7.89
N ALA A 86 4.78 7.78 7.71
CA ALA A 86 5.57 8.34 8.80
C ALA A 86 4.79 9.34 9.64
N ILE A 87 4.23 10.31 8.94
CA ILE A 87 3.51 11.39 9.60
C ILE A 87 2.20 10.85 10.18
N GLY A 88 1.56 9.91 9.49
CA GLY A 88 0.25 9.37 9.86
C GLY A 88 0.19 8.82 11.28
N PRO A 89 0.91 7.75 11.63
CA PRO A 89 0.88 7.16 12.97
C PRO A 89 1.34 8.12 14.07
N THR A 90 2.41 8.86 13.83
CA THR A 90 2.97 9.81 14.82
C THR A 90 1.97 10.94 15.11
N LEU A 91 1.43 11.58 14.07
CA LEU A 91 0.45 12.64 14.21
C LEU A 91 -0.87 12.13 14.79
N SER A 92 -1.34 10.96 14.32
CA SER A 92 -2.58 10.37 14.83
C SER A 92 -2.44 9.93 16.29
N GLY A 93 -1.32 9.32 16.67
CA GLY A 93 -1.04 8.96 18.05
C GLY A 93 -1.09 10.18 18.97
N TYR A 94 -0.38 11.26 18.60
CA TYR A 94 -0.36 12.51 19.37
C TYR A 94 -1.76 13.14 19.48
N LEU A 95 -2.49 13.27 18.38
CA LEU A 95 -3.80 13.91 18.37
C LEU A 95 -4.85 13.11 19.16
N VAL A 96 -4.81 11.78 19.08
CA VAL A 96 -5.74 10.90 19.81
C VAL A 96 -5.43 10.90 21.29
N GLU A 97 -4.15 10.88 21.68
CA GLU A 97 -3.73 10.83 23.07
C GLU A 97 -3.98 12.16 23.82
N TYR A 98 -3.65 13.31 23.20
CA TYR A 98 -3.68 14.61 23.86
C TYR A 98 -4.93 15.46 23.59
N ILE A 99 -5.69 15.15 22.54
CA ILE A 99 -6.88 15.93 22.17
C ILE A 99 -8.11 15.02 22.10
N ASN A 100 -8.34 14.38 20.99
CA ASN A 100 -9.33 13.33 20.74
C ASN A 100 -9.21 12.85 19.27
N TRP A 101 -9.88 11.75 18.92
CA TRP A 101 -9.85 11.16 17.58
C TRP A 101 -10.44 12.09 16.49
N ARG A 102 -11.33 13.01 16.80
CA ARG A 102 -11.92 13.97 15.85
C ARG A 102 -10.88 14.99 15.37
N ALA A 103 -9.86 15.26 16.17
CA ALA A 103 -8.78 16.18 15.80
C ALA A 103 -8.08 15.76 14.51
N LEU A 104 -8.05 14.46 14.18
CA LEU A 104 -7.54 13.96 12.90
C LEU A 104 -8.27 14.60 11.71
N PHE A 105 -9.58 14.70 11.77
CA PHE A 105 -10.38 15.32 10.72
C PHE A 105 -10.22 16.84 10.68
N TYR A 106 -10.12 17.47 11.85
CA TYR A 106 -9.95 18.94 11.97
C TYR A 106 -8.59 19.41 11.43
N VAL A 107 -7.54 18.59 11.49
CA VAL A 107 -6.26 18.90 10.87
C VAL A 107 -6.30 18.69 9.35
N VAL A 108 -6.96 17.63 8.88
CA VAL A 108 -7.02 17.30 7.44
C VAL A 108 -7.97 18.22 6.67
N ALA A 109 -9.06 18.69 7.31
CA ALA A 109 -10.04 19.55 6.64
C ALA A 109 -9.44 20.87 6.09
N PRO A 110 -8.71 21.69 6.85
CA PRO A 110 -8.11 22.91 6.31
C PRO A 110 -7.05 22.61 5.23
N ILE A 111 -6.28 21.52 5.36
CA ILE A 111 -5.30 21.10 4.34
C ILE A 111 -6.02 20.81 3.01
N SER A 112 -7.11 20.06 3.07
CA SER A 112 -7.90 19.73 1.86
C SER A 112 -8.59 20.96 1.26
N ALA A 113 -9.05 21.90 2.09
CA ALA A 113 -9.61 23.18 1.63
C ALA A 113 -8.55 24.04 0.92
N VAL A 114 -7.36 24.19 1.49
CA VAL A 114 -6.25 24.91 0.85
C VAL A 114 -5.84 24.23 -0.45
N THR A 115 -5.75 22.88 -0.45
CA THR A 115 -5.44 22.10 -1.66
C THR A 115 -6.50 22.35 -2.75
N PHE A 116 -7.78 22.42 -2.39
CA PHE A 116 -8.85 22.75 -3.34
C PHE A 116 -8.68 24.15 -3.95
N ILE A 117 -8.38 25.16 -3.13
CA ILE A 117 -8.15 26.55 -3.60
C ILE A 117 -6.94 26.61 -4.54
N LEU A 118 -5.83 25.97 -4.16
CA LEU A 118 -4.64 25.91 -5.01
C LEU A 118 -4.92 25.17 -6.32
N ALA A 119 -5.71 24.11 -6.29
CA ALA A 119 -6.10 23.36 -7.47
C ALA A 119 -6.97 24.19 -8.44
N LEU A 120 -7.85 25.05 -7.93
CA LEU A 120 -8.64 25.97 -8.74
C LEU A 120 -7.75 26.93 -9.54
N ILE A 121 -6.63 27.34 -8.98
CA ILE A 121 -5.71 28.34 -9.58
C ILE A 121 -4.71 27.66 -10.53
N PHE A 122 -4.09 26.57 -10.11
CA PHE A 122 -2.90 26.02 -10.77
C PHE A 122 -3.16 24.83 -11.68
N ILE A 123 -4.23 24.02 -11.45
CA ILE A 123 -4.41 22.81 -12.24
C ILE A 123 -4.95 23.16 -13.64
N LYS A 124 -4.17 22.75 -14.64
CA LYS A 124 -4.52 22.80 -16.06
C LYS A 124 -4.98 21.41 -16.55
N ASN A 125 -5.71 21.41 -17.64
CA ASN A 125 -6.12 20.16 -18.29
C ASN A 125 -4.99 19.58 -19.12
N VAL A 126 -4.77 18.28 -18.98
CA VAL A 126 -3.79 17.50 -19.75
C VAL A 126 -4.42 16.19 -20.22
N GLY A 127 -3.80 15.54 -21.19
CA GLY A 127 -4.24 14.26 -21.75
C GLY A 127 -5.38 14.38 -22.78
N VAL A 128 -5.62 13.30 -23.48
CA VAL A 128 -6.65 13.16 -24.51
C VAL A 128 -7.88 12.49 -23.88
N LYS A 129 -9.07 13.03 -24.20
CA LYS A 129 -10.33 12.51 -23.68
C LYS A 129 -11.00 11.59 -24.68
N VAL A 130 -11.56 10.53 -24.15
CA VAL A 130 -12.32 9.55 -24.90
C VAL A 130 -13.78 9.57 -24.43
N LYS A 131 -14.72 9.72 -25.34
CA LYS A 131 -16.16 9.58 -25.05
C LYS A 131 -16.50 8.10 -25.01
N ALA A 132 -16.35 7.47 -23.84
CA ALA A 132 -16.79 6.10 -23.63
C ALA A 132 -18.17 6.07 -22.94
N PRO A 133 -19.06 5.13 -23.31
CA PRO A 133 -20.35 4.94 -22.61
C PRO A 133 -20.10 4.41 -21.19
N ILE A 134 -21.00 4.76 -20.27
CA ILE A 134 -20.93 4.24 -18.89
C ILE A 134 -21.55 2.84 -18.88
N ASP A 135 -20.75 1.85 -18.48
CA ASP A 135 -21.23 0.49 -18.25
C ASP A 135 -21.53 0.25 -16.76
N ILE A 136 -22.77 0.46 -16.37
CA ILE A 136 -23.23 0.34 -14.98
C ILE A 136 -23.01 -1.08 -14.43
N LEU A 137 -23.21 -2.11 -15.25
CA LEU A 137 -23.01 -3.51 -14.82
C LEU A 137 -21.54 -3.76 -14.43
N SER A 138 -20.60 -3.26 -15.21
CA SER A 138 -19.17 -3.36 -14.88
C SER A 138 -18.81 -2.62 -13.58
N ILE A 139 -19.46 -1.49 -13.31
CA ILE A 139 -19.28 -0.77 -12.03
C ILE A 139 -19.77 -1.63 -10.86
N ILE A 140 -20.96 -2.21 -10.96
CA ILE A 140 -21.52 -3.07 -9.92
C ILE A 140 -20.63 -4.30 -9.69
N LEU A 141 -20.23 -5.00 -10.76
CA LEU A 141 -19.34 -6.16 -10.68
C LEU A 141 -17.99 -5.80 -10.03
N SER A 142 -17.42 -4.64 -10.35
CA SER A 142 -16.18 -4.16 -9.75
C SER A 142 -16.34 -3.89 -8.24
N ILE A 143 -17.41 -3.21 -7.84
CA ILE A 143 -17.66 -2.88 -6.42
C ILE A 143 -17.89 -4.16 -5.61
N LEU A 144 -18.74 -5.07 -6.09
CA LEU A 144 -19.04 -6.33 -5.41
C LEU A 144 -17.82 -7.26 -5.40
N GLY A 145 -17.06 -7.30 -6.49
CA GLY A 145 -15.88 -8.14 -6.63
C GLY A 145 -14.74 -7.68 -5.72
N PHE A 146 -14.19 -6.52 -5.97
CA PHE A 146 -13.06 -6.01 -5.19
C PHE A 146 -13.48 -5.66 -3.76
N GLY A 147 -14.65 -5.07 -3.55
CA GLY A 147 -15.17 -4.74 -2.23
C GLY A 147 -15.44 -5.99 -1.39
N GLY A 148 -16.10 -7.02 -1.95
CA GLY A 148 -16.34 -8.28 -1.28
C GLY A 148 -15.05 -9.02 -0.92
N MET A 149 -14.09 -9.07 -1.86
CA MET A 149 -12.78 -9.70 -1.61
C MET A 149 -12.00 -8.96 -0.52
N LEU A 150 -11.91 -7.63 -0.58
CA LEU A 150 -11.21 -6.81 0.42
C LEU A 150 -11.88 -6.92 1.80
N TYR A 151 -13.21 -6.88 1.87
CA TYR A 151 -13.95 -7.05 3.11
C TYR A 151 -13.71 -8.43 3.73
N GLY A 152 -13.79 -9.49 2.91
CA GLY A 152 -13.54 -10.86 3.37
C GLY A 152 -12.11 -11.02 3.91
N VAL A 153 -11.10 -10.59 3.15
CA VAL A 153 -9.70 -10.67 3.56
C VAL A 153 -9.44 -9.86 4.85
N SER A 154 -9.96 -8.64 4.95
CA SER A 154 -9.80 -7.82 6.16
C SER A 154 -10.51 -8.40 7.39
N SER A 155 -11.58 -9.17 7.19
CA SER A 155 -12.35 -9.78 8.28
C SER A 155 -11.69 -11.05 8.85
N ILE A 156 -10.71 -11.64 8.15
CA ILE A 156 -10.01 -12.86 8.58
C ILE A 156 -9.39 -12.69 9.96
N SER A 157 -8.76 -11.53 10.21
CA SER A 157 -8.06 -11.24 11.48
C SER A 157 -8.99 -11.23 12.69
N GLN A 158 -10.29 -10.92 12.50
CA GLN A 158 -11.27 -10.84 13.58
C GLN A 158 -12.12 -12.10 13.72
N LYS A 159 -12.52 -12.72 12.58
CA LYS A 159 -13.48 -13.83 12.54
C LYS A 159 -12.82 -15.19 12.26
N GLY A 160 -11.57 -15.18 11.76
CA GLY A 160 -10.86 -16.40 11.35
C GLY A 160 -11.20 -16.86 9.94
N TRP A 161 -10.40 -17.80 9.42
CA TRP A 161 -10.53 -18.32 8.07
C TRP A 161 -11.80 -19.18 7.83
N ASN A 162 -12.30 -19.83 8.89
CA ASN A 162 -13.43 -20.77 8.79
C ASN A 162 -14.81 -20.10 8.96
N ASP A 163 -14.84 -18.78 9.18
CA ASP A 163 -16.11 -18.06 9.33
C ASP A 163 -16.87 -18.05 7.99
N PRO A 164 -18.16 -18.45 7.99
CA PRO A 164 -18.98 -18.52 6.77
C PRO A 164 -19.10 -17.17 6.05
N VAL A 165 -19.09 -16.05 6.77
CA VAL A 165 -19.15 -14.69 6.19
C VAL A 165 -17.85 -14.38 5.47
N VAL A 166 -16.70 -14.73 6.06
CA VAL A 166 -15.38 -14.54 5.43
C VAL A 166 -15.28 -15.35 4.15
N LEU A 167 -15.58 -16.65 4.22
CA LEU A 167 -15.53 -17.54 3.06
C LEU A 167 -16.48 -17.11 1.96
N SER A 168 -17.74 -16.81 2.30
CA SER A 168 -18.74 -16.41 1.30
C SER A 168 -18.38 -15.08 0.62
N THR A 169 -17.89 -14.09 1.37
CA THR A 169 -17.52 -12.79 0.79
C THR A 169 -16.28 -12.89 -0.09
N ILE A 170 -15.28 -13.72 0.26
CA ILE A 170 -14.11 -13.96 -0.60
C ILE A 170 -14.52 -14.71 -1.87
N ILE A 171 -15.29 -15.81 -1.76
CA ILE A 171 -15.70 -16.62 -2.91
C ILE A 171 -16.58 -15.79 -3.85
N LEU A 172 -17.59 -15.11 -3.34
CA LEU A 172 -18.45 -14.25 -4.15
C LEU A 172 -17.64 -13.08 -4.75
N GLY A 173 -16.71 -12.50 -3.98
CA GLY A 173 -15.80 -11.47 -4.47
C GLY A 173 -14.98 -11.96 -5.67
N ILE A 174 -14.38 -13.14 -5.59
CA ILE A 174 -13.63 -13.76 -6.70
C ILE A 174 -14.54 -13.99 -7.90
N ILE A 175 -15.75 -14.53 -7.71
CA ILE A 175 -16.71 -14.77 -8.79
C ILE A 175 -17.05 -13.44 -9.49
N PHE A 176 -17.35 -12.38 -8.76
CA PHE A 176 -17.65 -11.08 -9.35
C PHE A 176 -16.42 -10.43 -10.04
N VAL A 177 -15.21 -10.62 -9.54
CA VAL A 177 -13.99 -10.18 -10.23
C VAL A 177 -13.81 -10.95 -11.54
N VAL A 178 -14.00 -12.25 -11.56
CA VAL A 178 -13.93 -13.06 -12.80
C VAL A 178 -14.99 -12.62 -13.81
N LEU A 179 -16.24 -12.41 -13.37
CA LEU A 179 -17.30 -11.87 -14.23
C LEU A 179 -16.99 -10.46 -14.74
N PHE A 180 -16.37 -9.61 -13.89
CA PHE A 180 -15.91 -8.29 -14.30
C PHE A 180 -14.86 -8.41 -15.41
N ILE A 181 -13.81 -9.23 -15.22
CA ILE A 181 -12.74 -9.44 -16.22
C ILE A 181 -13.34 -9.94 -17.54
N TRP A 182 -14.16 -10.99 -17.48
CA TRP A 182 -14.81 -11.55 -18.65
C TRP A 182 -15.64 -10.53 -19.42
N ARG A 183 -16.38 -9.64 -18.71
CA ARG A 183 -17.12 -8.57 -19.31
C ARG A 183 -16.23 -7.52 -19.97
N GLN A 184 -15.12 -7.10 -19.26
CA GLN A 184 -14.20 -6.10 -19.81
C GLN A 184 -13.53 -6.55 -21.11
N GLU A 185 -13.25 -7.85 -21.25
CA GLU A 185 -12.63 -8.38 -22.49
C GLU A 185 -13.59 -8.38 -23.69
N ARG A 186 -14.90 -8.31 -23.45
CA ARG A 186 -15.93 -8.28 -24.49
C ARG A 186 -16.37 -6.88 -24.91
N LEU A 187 -16.06 -5.87 -24.12
CA LEU A 187 -16.45 -4.50 -24.41
C LEU A 187 -15.44 -3.85 -25.37
N GLU A 188 -15.95 -3.10 -26.35
CA GLU A 188 -15.10 -2.29 -27.26
C GLU A 188 -14.39 -1.17 -26.49
N THR A 189 -15.07 -0.55 -25.51
CA THR A 189 -14.55 0.50 -24.65
C THR A 189 -14.68 0.07 -23.19
N PRO A 190 -13.72 -0.77 -22.67
CA PRO A 190 -13.79 -1.28 -21.31
C PRO A 190 -13.51 -0.18 -20.29
N LEU A 191 -14.10 -0.30 -19.07
CA LEU A 191 -13.76 0.56 -17.92
C LEU A 191 -12.29 0.38 -17.52
N LEU A 192 -11.79 -0.85 -17.60
CA LEU A 192 -10.41 -1.22 -17.28
C LEU A 192 -9.91 -2.21 -18.34
N SER A 193 -8.95 -1.78 -19.14
CA SER A 193 -8.40 -2.62 -20.21
C SER A 193 -7.35 -3.60 -19.69
N PHE A 194 -7.62 -4.90 -19.78
CA PHE A 194 -6.67 -5.95 -19.46
C PHE A 194 -5.59 -6.15 -20.53
N LYS A 195 -5.66 -5.39 -21.65
CA LYS A 195 -4.62 -5.40 -22.69
C LYS A 195 -3.24 -4.97 -22.16
N VAL A 196 -3.19 -4.26 -21.02
CA VAL A 196 -1.94 -3.89 -20.34
C VAL A 196 -1.09 -5.11 -19.99
N PHE A 197 -1.71 -6.26 -19.68
CA PHE A 197 -1.01 -7.51 -19.38
C PHE A 197 -0.45 -8.25 -20.59
N LYS A 198 -0.75 -7.81 -21.83
CA LYS A 198 -0.08 -8.34 -23.02
C LYS A 198 1.41 -8.01 -23.05
N ASN A 199 1.82 -6.93 -22.40
CA ASN A 199 3.23 -6.62 -22.20
C ASN A 199 3.78 -7.41 -21.01
N SER A 200 4.72 -8.32 -21.29
CA SER A 200 5.31 -9.19 -20.24
C SER A 200 6.05 -8.39 -19.17
N GLN A 201 6.74 -7.30 -19.55
CA GLN A 201 7.47 -6.48 -18.58
C GLN A 201 6.54 -5.68 -17.69
N PHE A 202 5.38 -5.23 -18.17
CA PHE A 202 4.32 -4.68 -17.35
C PHE A 202 3.83 -5.72 -16.32
N THR A 203 3.55 -6.94 -16.78
CA THR A 203 3.06 -8.03 -15.91
C THR A 203 4.06 -8.40 -14.83
N VAL A 204 5.34 -8.54 -15.17
CA VAL A 204 6.43 -8.79 -14.22
C VAL A 204 6.55 -7.66 -13.21
N GLY A 205 6.53 -6.41 -13.66
CA GLY A 205 6.60 -5.25 -12.79
C GLY A 205 5.43 -5.16 -11.81
N ILE A 206 4.20 -5.41 -12.28
CA ILE A 206 3.01 -5.50 -11.41
C ILE A 206 3.16 -6.63 -10.37
N ALA A 207 3.66 -7.79 -10.75
CA ALA A 207 3.88 -8.91 -9.83
C ALA A 207 4.90 -8.55 -8.74
N ILE A 208 6.03 -7.92 -9.11
CA ILE A 208 7.02 -7.44 -8.13
C ILE A 208 6.40 -6.41 -7.18
N MET A 209 5.67 -5.43 -7.71
CA MET A 209 5.00 -4.43 -6.88
C MET A 209 3.98 -5.04 -5.93
N ALA A 210 3.16 -5.98 -6.39
CA ALA A 210 2.16 -6.68 -5.58
C ALA A 210 2.82 -7.44 -4.42
N VAL A 211 3.84 -8.26 -4.73
CA VAL A 211 4.56 -9.05 -3.72
C VAL A 211 5.29 -8.13 -2.74
N THR A 212 5.90 -7.05 -3.21
CA THR A 212 6.54 -6.05 -2.34
C THR A 212 5.53 -5.38 -1.41
N MET A 213 4.33 -5.03 -1.92
CA MET A 213 3.26 -4.42 -1.10
C MET A 213 2.75 -5.35 -0.01
N ILE A 214 2.65 -6.67 -0.26
CA ILE A 214 2.29 -7.65 0.77
C ILE A 214 3.24 -7.55 1.96
N SER A 215 4.56 -7.57 1.72
CA SER A 215 5.56 -7.46 2.79
C SER A 215 5.60 -6.08 3.42
N MET A 216 5.49 -5.01 2.62
CA MET A 216 5.60 -3.63 3.09
C MET A 216 4.46 -3.29 4.05
N ILE A 217 3.21 -3.33 3.56
CA ILE A 217 2.02 -2.93 4.34
C ILE A 217 1.80 -3.85 5.53
N GLY A 218 2.01 -5.17 5.35
CA GLY A 218 1.91 -6.12 6.44
C GLY A 218 2.90 -5.83 7.56
N SER A 219 4.17 -5.57 7.24
CA SER A 219 5.19 -5.23 8.25
C SER A 219 4.94 -3.86 8.89
N GLU A 220 4.48 -2.86 8.14
CA GLU A 220 4.12 -1.53 8.66
C GLU A 220 2.95 -1.60 9.66
N THR A 221 2.08 -2.60 9.53
CA THR A 221 1.00 -2.84 10.49
C THR A 221 1.50 -3.58 11.74
N VAL A 222 2.32 -4.62 11.53
CA VAL A 222 2.73 -5.55 12.61
C VAL A 222 3.84 -4.95 13.48
N LEU A 223 4.74 -4.14 12.93
CA LEU A 223 5.86 -3.56 13.67
C LEU A 223 5.43 -2.59 14.79
N PRO A 224 4.49 -1.64 14.59
CA PRO A 224 3.93 -0.86 15.69
C PRO A 224 3.25 -1.72 16.76
N MET A 225 2.57 -2.81 16.37
CA MET A 225 1.96 -3.75 17.32
C MET A 225 3.01 -4.43 18.19
N PHE A 226 4.17 -4.82 17.62
CA PHE A 226 5.29 -5.36 18.38
C PHE A 226 5.81 -4.33 19.39
N VAL A 227 6.04 -3.10 18.98
CA VAL A 227 6.53 -2.01 19.85
C VAL A 227 5.58 -1.74 21.01
N GLN A 228 4.27 -1.77 20.76
CA GLN A 228 3.27 -1.51 21.79
C GLN A 228 3.01 -2.72 22.68
N ASN A 229 2.90 -3.93 22.12
CA ASN A 229 2.48 -5.11 22.86
C ASN A 229 3.64 -5.86 23.54
N VAL A 230 4.85 -5.89 22.91
CA VAL A 230 6.03 -6.59 23.44
C VAL A 230 6.95 -5.62 24.18
N LEU A 231 7.33 -4.50 23.54
CA LEU A 231 8.21 -3.51 24.17
C LEU A 231 7.45 -2.58 25.15
N GLN A 232 6.12 -2.71 25.26
CA GLN A 232 5.26 -1.92 26.18
C GLN A 232 5.47 -0.40 26.02
N ARG A 233 5.66 0.07 24.78
CA ARG A 233 5.83 1.49 24.45
C ARG A 233 4.51 2.12 24.04
N THR A 234 4.44 3.46 24.14
CA THR A 234 3.24 4.21 23.74
C THR A 234 3.02 4.19 22.22
N PRO A 235 1.80 4.46 21.73
CA PRO A 235 1.55 4.67 20.32
C PRO A 235 2.40 5.80 19.70
N VAL A 236 2.70 6.85 20.46
CA VAL A 236 3.58 7.95 20.05
C VAL A 236 5.01 7.44 19.85
N ASP A 237 5.52 6.65 20.80
CA ASP A 237 6.87 6.06 20.70
C ASP A 237 6.98 5.18 19.45
N SER A 238 5.97 4.37 19.16
CA SER A 238 5.97 3.52 17.96
C SER A 238 6.01 4.35 16.67
N GLY A 239 5.30 5.48 16.63
CA GLY A 239 5.37 6.43 15.53
C GLY A 239 6.75 7.06 15.38
N LEU A 240 7.38 7.46 16.49
CA LEU A 240 8.73 8.06 16.50
C LEU A 240 9.82 7.07 16.05
N ILE A 241 9.67 5.78 16.36
CA ILE A 241 10.58 4.72 15.89
C ILE A 241 10.50 4.57 14.36
N LEU A 242 9.31 4.72 13.76
CA LEU A 242 9.12 4.60 12.32
C LEU A 242 9.48 5.87 11.54
N LEU A 243 9.45 7.03 12.20
CA LEU A 243 9.64 8.33 11.55
C LEU A 243 10.97 8.46 10.77
N PRO A 244 12.14 8.07 11.32
CA PRO A 244 13.40 8.15 10.58
C PRO A 244 13.38 7.35 9.27
N GLY A 245 12.78 6.16 9.30
CA GLY A 245 12.68 5.31 8.11
C GLY A 245 11.87 5.95 7.00
N ALA A 246 10.78 6.59 7.33
CA ALA A 246 9.95 7.19 6.32
C ALA A 246 10.52 8.51 5.77
N ILE A 247 11.25 9.30 6.58
CA ILE A 247 12.03 10.43 6.07
C ILE A 247 13.09 9.93 5.07
N VAL A 248 13.78 8.86 5.43
CA VAL A 248 14.79 8.24 4.55
C VAL A 248 14.14 7.70 3.29
N MET A 249 12.98 7.04 3.37
CA MET A 249 12.23 6.58 2.18
C MET A 249 11.87 7.72 1.25
N ALA A 250 11.39 8.84 1.79
CA ALA A 250 11.02 10.01 1.03
C ALA A 250 12.21 10.58 0.24
N ILE A 251 13.36 10.75 0.90
CA ILE A 251 14.60 11.23 0.28
C ILE A 251 15.11 10.23 -0.77
N MET A 252 15.16 8.96 -0.40
CA MET A 252 15.64 7.88 -1.27
C MET A 252 14.75 7.64 -2.48
N SER A 253 13.44 7.92 -2.41
CA SER A 253 12.54 7.83 -3.55
C SER A 253 12.95 8.79 -4.68
N ILE A 254 13.34 10.03 -4.34
CA ILE A 254 13.84 11.00 -5.34
C ILE A 254 15.18 10.53 -5.93
N ILE A 255 16.10 10.06 -5.07
CA ILE A 255 17.41 9.58 -5.48
C ILE A 255 17.22 8.34 -6.39
N SER A 256 16.38 7.41 -6.00
CA SER A 256 16.06 6.19 -6.74
C SER A 256 15.48 6.49 -8.12
N GLY A 257 14.60 7.50 -8.23
CA GLY A 257 14.05 7.94 -9.52
C GLY A 257 15.14 8.45 -10.47
N ARG A 258 16.15 9.16 -9.98
CA ARG A 258 17.30 9.60 -10.78
C ARG A 258 18.24 8.44 -11.13
N LEU A 259 18.50 7.56 -10.16
CA LEU A 259 19.36 6.39 -10.38
C LEU A 259 18.76 5.42 -11.38
N TYR A 260 17.43 5.37 -11.51
CA TYR A 260 16.74 4.56 -12.52
C TYR A 260 17.21 4.91 -13.94
N GLU A 261 17.41 6.18 -14.24
CA GLU A 261 17.87 6.62 -15.55
C GLU A 261 19.27 6.10 -15.89
N THR A 262 20.11 5.86 -14.88
CA THR A 262 21.49 5.38 -15.07
C THR A 262 21.58 3.84 -15.03
N PHE A 263 21.04 3.22 -14.01
CA PHE A 263 21.21 1.80 -13.70
C PHE A 263 20.07 0.90 -14.17
N GLY A 264 18.89 1.48 -14.49
CA GLY A 264 17.69 0.76 -14.88
C GLY A 264 16.99 0.08 -13.69
N ALA A 265 15.76 -0.43 -13.95
CA ALA A 265 14.92 -1.02 -12.89
C ALA A 265 15.51 -2.30 -12.30
N ARG A 266 16.03 -3.21 -13.14
CA ARG A 266 16.49 -4.53 -12.70
C ARG A 266 17.57 -4.45 -11.61
N VAL A 267 18.63 -3.67 -11.83
CA VAL A 267 19.76 -3.57 -10.89
C VAL A 267 19.31 -2.93 -9.59
N LEU A 268 18.59 -1.81 -9.66
CA LEU A 268 18.14 -1.10 -8.47
C LEU A 268 17.14 -1.92 -7.65
N SER A 269 16.21 -2.61 -8.29
CA SER A 269 15.24 -3.44 -7.58
C SER A 269 15.89 -4.67 -6.94
N MET A 270 16.89 -5.29 -7.58
CA MET A 270 17.66 -6.39 -6.98
C MET A 270 18.36 -5.93 -5.70
N ILE A 271 19.08 -4.80 -5.75
CA ILE A 271 19.76 -4.24 -4.59
C ILE A 271 18.74 -3.87 -3.50
N GLY A 272 17.67 -3.18 -3.90
CA GLY A 272 16.61 -2.77 -2.99
C GLY A 272 15.96 -3.96 -2.28
N MET A 273 15.54 -4.99 -3.02
CA MET A 273 14.90 -6.18 -2.45
C MET A 273 15.87 -7.02 -1.60
N LEU A 274 17.15 -7.05 -1.94
CA LEU A 274 18.17 -7.69 -1.10
C LEU A 274 18.27 -6.98 0.27
N ILE A 275 18.34 -5.65 0.28
CA ILE A 275 18.34 -4.85 1.52
C ILE A 275 17.07 -5.12 2.33
N VAL A 276 15.89 -5.11 1.68
CA VAL A 276 14.61 -5.39 2.35
C VAL A 276 14.61 -6.79 2.95
N THR A 277 15.11 -7.80 2.24
CA THR A 277 15.14 -9.18 2.73
C THR A 277 16.06 -9.31 3.96
N ILE A 278 17.27 -8.75 3.91
CA ILE A 278 18.22 -8.80 5.03
C ILE A 278 17.64 -8.07 6.26
N THR A 279 17.09 -6.88 6.08
CA THR A 279 16.54 -6.10 7.19
C THR A 279 15.27 -6.70 7.76
N THR A 280 14.41 -7.30 6.91
CA THR A 280 13.21 -8.00 7.38
C THR A 280 13.59 -9.28 8.15
N SER A 281 14.70 -9.95 7.80
CA SER A 281 15.18 -11.12 8.53
C SER A 281 15.61 -10.77 9.97
N TYR A 282 16.06 -9.54 10.22
CA TYR A 282 16.33 -9.08 11.59
C TYR A 282 15.07 -9.06 12.46
N PHE A 283 13.90 -8.74 11.88
CA PHE A 283 12.64 -8.72 12.63
C PHE A 283 12.20 -10.11 13.12
N VAL A 284 12.75 -11.19 12.54
CA VAL A 284 12.48 -12.58 12.98
C VAL A 284 13.15 -12.92 14.30
N VAL A 285 14.20 -12.18 14.70
CA VAL A 285 14.97 -12.43 15.93
C VAL A 285 14.77 -11.38 17.01
N MET A 286 13.80 -10.49 16.86
CA MET A 286 13.48 -9.46 17.86
C MET A 286 12.86 -10.08 19.12
N ASP A 287 13.21 -9.52 20.26
CA ASP A 287 12.72 -9.92 21.60
C ASP A 287 12.30 -8.69 22.43
N GLU A 288 11.94 -8.92 23.69
CA GLU A 288 11.56 -7.86 24.64
C GLU A 288 12.72 -6.93 25.03
N HIS A 289 13.97 -7.34 24.78
CA HIS A 289 15.19 -6.56 25.06
C HIS A 289 15.67 -5.78 23.84
N THR A 290 14.99 -5.91 22.70
CA THR A 290 15.38 -5.24 21.45
C THR A 290 15.40 -3.73 21.62
N SER A 291 16.58 -3.11 21.37
CA SER A 291 16.75 -1.66 21.47
C SER A 291 15.90 -0.93 20.42
N THR A 292 15.15 0.07 20.87
CA THR A 292 14.33 0.93 19.99
C THR A 292 15.17 1.69 18.95
N ILE A 293 16.43 2.04 19.28
CA ILE A 293 17.37 2.70 18.37
C ILE A 293 17.78 1.74 17.25
N VAL A 294 18.10 0.49 17.60
CA VAL A 294 18.44 -0.54 16.62
C VAL A 294 17.25 -0.80 15.71
N LEU A 295 16.04 -0.92 16.28
CA LEU A 295 14.81 -1.12 15.54
C LEU A 295 14.55 0.02 14.54
N ALA A 296 14.68 1.27 14.97
CA ALA A 296 14.55 2.46 14.11
C ALA A 296 15.60 2.47 12.98
N THR A 297 16.84 2.07 13.29
CA THR A 297 17.93 2.03 12.30
C THR A 297 17.69 0.94 11.25
N ILE A 298 17.33 -0.27 11.66
CA ILE A 298 17.01 -1.38 10.75
C ILE A 298 15.80 -1.04 9.89
N TYR A 299 14.77 -0.43 10.49
CA TYR A 299 13.61 0.04 9.74
C TYR A 299 13.98 1.12 8.72
N ALA A 300 14.87 2.07 9.07
CA ALA A 300 15.35 3.10 8.14
C ALA A 300 16.13 2.48 6.96
N ILE A 301 17.02 1.51 7.21
CA ILE A 301 17.73 0.78 6.16
C ILE A 301 16.74 0.01 5.26
N ARG A 302 15.73 -0.61 5.86
CA ARG A 302 14.66 -1.29 5.10
C ARG A 302 13.92 -0.33 4.15
N MET A 303 13.63 0.89 4.60
CA MET A 303 12.97 1.91 3.79
C MET A 303 13.84 2.40 2.62
N ILE A 304 15.18 2.41 2.75
CA ILE A 304 16.10 2.60 1.62
C ILE A 304 15.88 1.50 0.58
N GLY A 305 15.83 0.24 1.02
CA GLY A 305 15.61 -0.89 0.14
C GLY A 305 14.28 -0.82 -0.61
N ILE A 306 13.19 -0.45 0.08
CA ILE A 306 11.87 -0.28 -0.53
C ILE A 306 11.88 0.84 -1.58
N ALA A 307 12.48 1.99 -1.28
CA ALA A 307 12.57 3.09 -2.23
C ALA A 307 13.39 2.73 -3.48
N LEU A 308 14.50 2.02 -3.30
CA LEU A 308 15.34 1.54 -4.41
C LEU A 308 14.65 0.41 -5.22
N GLY A 309 13.80 -0.38 -4.59
CA GLY A 309 13.08 -1.45 -5.25
C GLY A 309 11.83 -0.98 -5.97
N LEU A 310 10.94 -0.31 -5.26
CA LEU A 310 9.58 -0.02 -5.71
C LEU A 310 9.51 1.07 -6.78
N MET A 311 10.23 2.20 -6.58
CA MET A 311 10.13 3.35 -7.49
C MET A 311 10.66 3.07 -8.90
N PRO A 312 11.84 2.46 -9.09
CA PRO A 312 12.32 2.05 -10.40
C PRO A 312 11.42 1.04 -11.09
N VAL A 313 10.89 0.05 -10.36
CA VAL A 313 9.96 -0.93 -10.92
C VAL A 313 8.69 -0.26 -11.39
N MET A 314 8.12 0.66 -10.58
CA MET A 314 6.92 1.41 -10.92
C MET A 314 7.12 2.24 -12.20
N THR A 315 8.23 2.98 -12.29
CA THR A 315 8.56 3.79 -13.48
C THR A 315 8.77 2.90 -14.70
N HIS A 316 9.52 1.81 -14.55
CA HIS A 316 9.75 0.86 -15.63
C HIS A 316 8.45 0.26 -16.14
N THR A 317 7.61 -0.22 -15.25
CA THR A 317 6.31 -0.83 -15.56
C THR A 317 5.41 0.12 -16.34
N MET A 318 5.33 1.39 -15.90
CA MET A 318 4.52 2.39 -16.59
C MET A 318 5.09 2.79 -17.93
N ASN A 319 6.40 2.79 -18.11
CA ASN A 319 7.06 3.09 -19.39
C ASN A 319 6.84 2.01 -20.48
N GLN A 320 6.29 0.84 -20.09
CA GLN A 320 5.92 -0.21 -21.04
C GLN A 320 4.57 0.03 -21.72
N LEU A 321 3.84 1.04 -21.30
CA LEU A 321 2.48 1.31 -21.79
C LEU A 321 2.49 2.37 -22.88
N THR A 322 1.56 2.21 -23.82
CA THR A 322 1.23 3.26 -24.78
C THR A 322 0.38 4.35 -24.08
N PRO A 323 0.36 5.59 -24.59
CA PRO A 323 -0.40 6.68 -24.01
C PRO A 323 -1.88 6.34 -23.75
N GLU A 324 -2.50 5.57 -24.65
CA GLU A 324 -3.91 5.15 -24.54
C GLU A 324 -4.16 4.22 -23.35
N LEU A 325 -3.12 3.49 -22.90
CA LEU A 325 -3.20 2.54 -21.81
C LEU A 325 -2.74 3.14 -20.45
N ASN A 326 -2.20 4.37 -20.42
CA ASN A 326 -1.68 4.99 -19.20
C ASN A 326 -2.69 5.01 -18.06
N ALA A 327 -3.92 5.47 -18.32
CA ALA A 327 -4.97 5.52 -17.30
C ALA A 327 -5.38 4.12 -16.81
N HIS A 328 -5.45 3.15 -17.72
CA HIS A 328 -5.76 1.76 -17.37
C HIS A 328 -4.64 1.12 -16.54
N GLY A 329 -3.37 1.32 -16.95
CA GLY A 329 -2.22 0.81 -16.21
C GLY A 329 -2.09 1.42 -14.82
N SER A 330 -2.25 2.74 -14.68
CA SER A 330 -2.22 3.43 -13.39
C SER A 330 -3.30 2.93 -12.44
N SER A 331 -4.53 2.78 -12.96
CA SER A 331 -5.65 2.27 -12.17
C SER A 331 -5.47 0.80 -11.80
N MET A 332 -4.96 -0.04 -12.71
CA MET A 332 -4.66 -1.45 -12.45
C MET A 332 -3.57 -1.58 -11.39
N THR A 333 -2.49 -0.83 -11.51
CA THR A 333 -1.38 -0.82 -10.55
C THR A 333 -1.89 -0.47 -9.14
N ASN A 334 -2.65 0.62 -9.02
CA ASN A 334 -3.20 1.02 -7.73
C ASN A 334 -4.15 -0.05 -7.16
N THR A 335 -5.04 -0.61 -7.97
CA THR A 335 -5.98 -1.65 -7.53
C THR A 335 -5.23 -2.87 -7.01
N ILE A 336 -4.23 -3.36 -7.74
CA ILE A 336 -3.44 -4.54 -7.35
C ILE A 336 -2.63 -4.25 -6.08
N GLN A 337 -2.04 -3.06 -5.95
CA GLN A 337 -1.31 -2.67 -4.74
C GLN A 337 -2.22 -2.62 -3.51
N GLN A 338 -3.44 -2.11 -3.62
CA GLN A 338 -4.41 -2.08 -2.51
C GLN A 338 -4.85 -3.48 -2.09
N VAL A 339 -5.16 -4.35 -3.06
CA VAL A 339 -5.49 -5.76 -2.80
C VAL A 339 -4.31 -6.48 -2.15
N ALA A 340 -3.11 -6.32 -2.68
CA ALA A 340 -1.89 -6.91 -2.16
C ALA A 340 -1.59 -6.44 -0.73
N GLY A 341 -1.71 -5.14 -0.46
CA GLY A 341 -1.55 -4.57 0.89
C GLY A 341 -2.52 -5.16 1.90
N SER A 342 -3.80 -5.30 1.51
CA SER A 342 -4.83 -5.91 2.37
C SER A 342 -4.53 -7.39 2.66
N ILE A 343 -4.09 -8.15 1.64
CA ILE A 343 -3.65 -9.55 1.81
C ILE A 343 -2.44 -9.61 2.74
N GLY A 344 -1.49 -8.67 2.59
CA GLY A 344 -0.29 -8.59 3.43
C GLY A 344 -0.65 -8.38 4.91
N THR A 345 -1.48 -7.39 5.20
CA THR A 345 -1.94 -7.11 6.57
C THR A 345 -2.69 -8.30 7.16
N ALA A 346 -3.69 -8.83 6.45
CA ALA A 346 -4.49 -9.96 6.94
C ALA A 346 -3.63 -11.22 7.11
N GLY A 347 -2.73 -11.49 6.17
CA GLY A 347 -1.82 -12.65 6.22
C GLY A 347 -0.88 -12.59 7.41
N LEU A 348 -0.15 -11.48 7.59
CA LEU A 348 0.80 -11.34 8.71
C LEU A 348 0.07 -11.41 10.07
N VAL A 349 -1.03 -10.67 10.24
CA VAL A 349 -1.80 -10.64 11.49
C VAL A 349 -2.39 -12.03 11.80
N THR A 350 -2.87 -12.74 10.78
CA THR A 350 -3.39 -14.10 10.98
C THR A 350 -2.30 -15.08 11.39
N ILE A 351 -1.15 -15.08 10.70
CA ILE A 351 -0.02 -15.96 11.03
C ILE A 351 0.46 -15.66 12.45
N LEU A 352 0.60 -14.39 12.80
CA LEU A 352 0.95 -13.94 14.14
C LEU A 352 -0.03 -14.51 15.18
N SER A 353 -1.33 -14.32 14.97
CA SER A 353 -2.37 -14.77 15.90
C SER A 353 -2.40 -16.29 16.06
N VAL A 354 -2.35 -17.04 14.94
CA VAL A 354 -2.38 -18.51 14.96
C VAL A 354 -1.11 -19.06 15.62
N ALA A 355 0.05 -18.52 15.30
CA ALA A 355 1.31 -18.98 15.91
C ALA A 355 1.35 -18.68 17.41
N SER A 356 0.86 -17.51 17.85
CA SER A 356 0.76 -17.19 19.28
C SER A 356 -0.19 -18.14 20.02
N GLN A 357 -1.33 -18.50 19.44
CA GLN A 357 -2.31 -19.42 20.05
C GLN A 357 -1.82 -20.86 20.15
N HIS A 358 -0.94 -21.29 19.21
CA HIS A 358 -0.38 -22.65 19.19
C HIS A 358 0.99 -22.75 19.87
N PHE A 359 1.44 -21.68 20.51
CA PHE A 359 2.70 -21.69 21.28
C PHE A 359 2.61 -22.69 22.40
N LYS A 360 3.62 -23.56 22.52
CA LYS A 360 3.72 -24.56 23.60
C LYS A 360 4.88 -24.18 24.50
N PRO A 361 4.62 -23.68 25.72
CA PRO A 361 5.67 -23.33 26.66
C PRO A 361 6.46 -24.57 27.09
N THR A 362 7.77 -24.45 27.16
CA THR A 362 8.65 -25.51 27.70
C THR A 362 8.67 -25.38 29.22
N PRO A 363 8.21 -26.37 30.00
CA PRO A 363 8.06 -26.25 31.45
C PRO A 363 9.37 -25.88 32.20
N SER A 364 10.54 -26.22 31.62
CA SER A 364 11.84 -25.90 32.21
C SER A 364 12.12 -24.40 32.29
N ASP A 365 11.58 -23.61 31.35
CA ASP A 365 11.92 -22.19 31.18
C ASP A 365 11.23 -21.31 32.25
N TYR A 366 10.24 -21.85 32.96
CA TYR A 366 9.40 -21.14 33.93
C TYR A 366 9.53 -21.73 35.35
N GLN A 367 10.50 -22.60 35.63
CA GLN A 367 10.69 -23.23 36.93
C GLN A 367 11.08 -22.18 37.98
N GLY A 368 10.39 -22.21 39.11
CA GLY A 368 10.64 -21.29 40.25
C GLY A 368 9.92 -19.95 40.19
N MET A 369 9.17 -19.65 39.16
CA MET A 369 8.38 -18.42 39.05
C MET A 369 7.06 -18.52 39.82
N ALA A 370 6.59 -17.41 40.37
CA ALA A 370 5.23 -17.30 40.89
C ALA A 370 4.21 -17.49 39.78
N LYS A 371 3.06 -18.14 40.03
CA LYS A 371 2.07 -18.48 39.00
C LYS A 371 1.63 -17.28 38.12
N THR A 372 1.48 -16.09 38.72
CA THR A 372 1.07 -14.88 38.02
C THR A 372 2.18 -14.38 37.09
N GLU A 373 3.43 -14.45 37.55
CA GLU A 373 4.61 -14.04 36.77
C GLU A 373 4.86 -15.02 35.63
N MET A 374 4.77 -16.32 35.91
CA MET A 374 4.85 -17.37 34.89
C MET A 374 3.82 -17.19 33.78
N MET A 375 2.56 -16.90 34.09
CA MET A 375 1.52 -16.66 33.07
C MET A 375 1.83 -15.43 32.22
N LYS A 376 2.38 -14.37 32.81
CA LYS A 376 2.77 -13.17 32.06
C LYS A 376 3.92 -13.46 31.09
N HIS A 377 4.95 -14.19 31.52
CA HIS A 377 6.07 -14.59 30.67
C HIS A 377 5.60 -15.49 29.52
N ILE A 378 4.80 -16.52 29.80
CA ILE A 378 4.22 -17.39 28.78
C ILE A 378 3.45 -16.57 27.72
N GLN A 379 2.67 -15.57 28.15
CA GLN A 379 1.92 -14.72 27.23
C GLN A 379 2.84 -13.87 26.35
N THR A 380 3.91 -13.31 26.94
CA THR A 380 4.91 -12.53 26.19
C THR A 380 5.66 -13.40 25.18
N ASP A 381 6.12 -14.59 25.59
CA ASP A 381 6.82 -15.51 24.73
C ASP A 381 5.93 -16.02 23.58
N ALA A 382 4.65 -16.31 23.86
CA ALA A 382 3.67 -16.63 22.83
C ALA A 382 3.48 -15.51 21.82
N MET A 383 3.42 -14.25 22.28
CA MET A 383 3.36 -13.10 21.38
C MET A 383 4.63 -12.97 20.53
N ILE A 384 5.82 -13.07 21.14
CA ILE A 384 7.10 -13.00 20.42
C ILE A 384 7.17 -14.10 19.38
N HIS A 385 6.79 -15.34 19.71
CA HIS A 385 6.73 -16.45 18.76
C HIS A 385 5.78 -16.14 17.57
N GLY A 386 4.65 -15.52 17.85
CA GLY A 386 3.73 -15.06 16.81
C GLY A 386 4.36 -14.01 15.90
N TYR A 387 5.05 -13.01 16.45
CA TYR A 387 5.75 -11.98 15.66
C TYR A 387 6.86 -12.58 14.81
N HIS A 388 7.68 -13.50 15.36
CA HIS A 388 8.71 -14.21 14.60
C HIS A 388 8.12 -14.95 13.39
N SER A 389 7.01 -15.66 13.58
CA SER A 389 6.31 -16.40 12.51
C SER A 389 5.75 -15.45 11.44
N GLY A 390 5.14 -14.32 11.84
CA GLY A 390 4.66 -13.30 10.93
C GLY A 390 5.79 -12.66 10.10
N PHE A 391 6.90 -12.28 10.74
CA PHE A 391 8.05 -11.71 10.03
C PHE A 391 8.78 -12.74 9.17
N LEU A 392 8.81 -14.03 9.56
CA LEU A 392 9.34 -15.09 8.71
C LEU A 392 8.54 -15.22 7.40
N PHE A 393 7.22 -15.14 7.48
CA PHE A 393 6.37 -15.05 6.28
C PHE A 393 6.73 -13.82 5.44
N ALA A 394 6.91 -12.65 6.06
CA ALA A 394 7.33 -11.45 5.35
C ALA A 394 8.69 -11.63 4.65
N VAL A 395 9.67 -12.33 5.27
CA VAL A 395 10.96 -12.66 4.64
C VAL A 395 10.76 -13.54 3.41
N ILE A 396 9.93 -14.58 3.49
CA ILE A 396 9.63 -15.44 2.34
C ILE A 396 9.08 -14.62 1.19
N ILE A 397 8.14 -13.71 1.47
CA ILE A 397 7.55 -12.81 0.48
C ILE A 397 8.62 -11.88 -0.14
N THR A 398 9.54 -11.33 0.65
CA THR A 398 10.60 -10.47 0.10
C THR A 398 11.61 -11.25 -0.74
N VAL A 399 11.91 -12.50 -0.40
CA VAL A 399 12.73 -13.40 -1.24
C VAL A 399 12.03 -13.67 -2.57
N VAL A 400 10.73 -13.94 -2.57
CA VAL A 400 9.96 -14.10 -3.81
C VAL A 400 10.02 -12.82 -4.66
N SER A 401 9.85 -11.64 -4.03
CA SER A 401 10.00 -10.36 -4.73
C SER A 401 11.40 -10.21 -5.34
N LEU A 402 12.45 -10.52 -4.58
CA LEU A 402 13.84 -10.49 -5.07
C LEU A 402 14.03 -11.42 -6.28
N LEU A 403 13.50 -12.63 -6.24
CA LEU A 403 13.60 -13.59 -7.36
C LEU A 403 12.87 -13.06 -8.59
N LEU A 404 11.70 -12.45 -8.44
CA LEU A 404 10.96 -11.86 -9.55
C LEU A 404 11.72 -10.71 -10.23
N THR A 405 12.60 -9.97 -9.52
CA THR A 405 13.38 -8.88 -10.12
C THR A 405 14.35 -9.38 -11.21
N PHE A 406 14.75 -10.66 -11.17
CA PHE A 406 15.58 -11.24 -12.23
C PHE A 406 14.86 -11.37 -13.58
N LEU A 407 13.53 -11.34 -13.59
CA LEU A 407 12.71 -11.40 -14.80
C LEU A 407 12.58 -10.04 -15.52
N LEU A 408 12.99 -8.94 -14.88
CA LEU A 408 13.03 -7.63 -15.53
C LEU A 408 14.12 -7.60 -16.60
N LYS A 409 13.82 -6.98 -17.73
CA LYS A 409 14.82 -6.75 -18.79
C LYS A 409 15.90 -5.78 -18.30
N ARG A 410 17.14 -5.98 -18.76
CA ARG A 410 18.23 -5.04 -18.53
C ARG A 410 18.02 -3.78 -19.37
N LYS A 411 18.55 -2.65 -18.91
CA LYS A 411 18.50 -1.39 -19.67
C LYS A 411 19.13 -1.53 -21.06
N LYS A 412 20.20 -2.33 -21.20
CA LYS A 412 20.88 -2.57 -22.46
C LYS A 412 19.97 -3.25 -23.49
N ASP A 413 19.22 -4.27 -23.03
CA ASP A 413 18.30 -5.05 -23.88
C ASP A 413 17.14 -4.18 -24.40
N LEU A 414 16.70 -3.18 -23.63
CA LEU A 414 15.66 -2.23 -24.02
C LEU A 414 16.13 -1.24 -25.10
N ASN A 415 17.39 -0.83 -25.04
CA ASN A 415 17.96 0.07 -26.05
C ASN A 415 18.18 -0.64 -27.39
N GLU A 416 18.47 -1.94 -27.39
CA GLU A 416 18.63 -2.75 -28.61
C GLU A 416 17.29 -3.03 -29.33
N GLU A 417 16.16 -3.08 -28.58
CA GLU A 417 14.82 -3.25 -29.16
C GLU A 417 14.23 -1.94 -29.74
N SER A 418 14.81 -0.78 -29.44
CA SER A 418 14.35 0.53 -29.90
C SER A 418 15.04 1.01 -31.19
N HIS A 419 16.02 0.25 -31.68
CA HIS A 419 16.71 0.41 -32.96
C HIS A 419 16.34 -0.70 -33.95
#